data_be0446fbea3d4c078decd8f89f5cec63
#
_entry.id   be0446fbea3d4c078decd8f89f5cec63
#
_cell.length_a   1.000
_cell.length_b   1.000
_cell.length_c   1.000
_cell.angle_alpha   90.00
_cell.angle_beta   90.00
_cell.angle_gamma   90.00
#
_symmetry.space_group_name_H-M   'P 1'
#
loop_
_entity.id
_entity.type
_entity.pdbx_description
1 polymer ?
#
loop_
_entity_poly.entity_id
_entity_poly.type
_entity_poly.pdbx_seq_one_letter_code
_entity_poly.pdbx_strand_id
1 'polypeptide(L)'
;TLDELTELVDKSKQLYPRAFPGATFREAKAMWQFPSGATAWFSYLDKDKDVTRYQGQAFTWIGIDEITHYPTPFVWEYLRSRLRTTDPEINSYMRCTGNPGGVGGWWVKKMYIDPAPANAPFAATDVDTGNALLWPDTATNGKAGQPLFLRKFIPARLTDNPYLAETGEYEAMLRSLPEVERRRLLEGDWDVAEGAAFPEFSRNVHVVDASQMQIPAGWLRVRAADYGYAAPSCVLWGAIDWDDTLWIYREFYGSGQNAEQLAHTITALEGNDPNMYYSVLDASCWNKTGSGPSIAETLIRCGARFTPSDRNRMAGKMELHRRLQIDPISNLPRIKVLSTCTHLIRTLSGIPLSKTNPEDVDTKADDHAYDALRYMCMTRARGHLTINSMMNKMKEAKPKPFDSTF
;
A
#
# COMPACT_ATOMS: atom_id res chain seq x y z
N THR A 1 14.23 22.29 1.46
CA THR A 1 15.06 23.28 0.74
C THR A 1 15.53 24.39 1.68
N LEU A 2 16.44 25.26 1.22
CA LEU A 2 16.91 26.41 2.00
C LEU A 2 15.77 27.41 2.28
N ASP A 3 14.86 27.57 1.35
CA ASP A 3 13.71 28.48 1.46
C ASP A 3 12.72 28.03 2.53
N GLU A 4 12.39 26.74 2.56
CA GLU A 4 11.54 26.11 3.60
C GLU A 4 12.19 26.24 5.00
N LEU A 5 13.53 26.06 5.06
CA LEU A 5 14.26 26.24 6.31
C LEU A 5 14.16 27.68 6.83
N THR A 6 14.19 28.66 5.93
CA THR A 6 14.10 30.09 6.28
C THR A 6 12.77 30.39 6.97
N GLU A 7 11.66 29.86 6.46
CA GLU A 7 10.34 30.03 7.08
C GLU A 7 10.30 29.46 8.50
N LEU A 8 10.83 28.24 8.71
CA LEU A 8 10.93 27.63 10.03
C LEU A 8 11.78 28.46 11.01
N VAL A 9 12.91 28.97 10.54
CA VAL A 9 13.79 29.83 11.33
C VAL A 9 13.07 31.12 11.72
N ASP A 10 12.41 31.79 10.79
CA ASP A 10 11.69 33.04 11.05
C ASP A 10 10.53 32.83 12.02
N LYS A 11 9.81 31.71 11.90
CA LYS A 11 8.76 31.35 12.84
C LYS A 11 9.33 31.11 14.24
N SER A 12 10.48 30.45 14.33
CA SER A 12 11.16 30.20 15.60
C SER A 12 11.61 31.52 16.27
N LYS A 13 12.07 32.52 15.47
CA LYS A 13 12.43 33.85 15.99
C LYS A 13 11.24 34.64 16.54
N GLN A 14 10.04 34.37 16.06
CA GLN A 14 8.80 34.95 16.62
C GLN A 14 8.35 34.27 17.91
N LEU A 15 8.56 32.96 18.03
CA LEU A 15 8.01 32.14 19.11
C LEU A 15 8.98 31.94 20.29
N TYR A 16 10.24 31.59 20.02
CA TYR A 16 11.17 31.15 21.07
C TYR A 16 11.53 32.23 22.07
N PRO A 17 11.77 33.51 21.68
CA PRO A 17 12.02 34.56 22.68
C PRO A 17 10.85 34.80 23.65
N ARG A 18 9.62 34.54 23.17
CA ARG A 18 8.40 34.67 23.99
C ARG A 18 8.23 33.49 24.92
N ALA A 19 8.53 32.29 24.46
CA ALA A 19 8.39 31.05 25.24
C ALA A 19 9.58 30.82 26.20
N PHE A 20 10.77 31.27 25.80
CA PHE A 20 12.03 31.10 26.54
C PHE A 20 12.79 32.44 26.63
N PRO A 21 12.41 33.32 27.56
CA PRO A 21 13.12 34.59 27.75
C PRO A 21 14.62 34.37 27.96
N GLY A 22 15.46 35.07 27.19
CA GLY A 22 16.91 34.91 27.22
C GLY A 22 17.45 33.88 26.19
N ALA A 23 16.60 33.21 25.40
CA ALA A 23 17.06 32.43 24.27
C ALA A 23 17.69 33.34 23.20
N THR A 24 18.80 32.93 22.61
CA THR A 24 19.55 33.66 21.59
C THR A 24 19.72 32.84 20.33
N PHE A 25 19.55 33.46 19.19
CA PHE A 25 19.76 32.81 17.88
C PHE A 25 21.12 33.20 17.30
N ARG A 26 21.90 32.23 16.88
CA ARG A 26 23.17 32.39 16.21
C ARG A 26 23.02 32.19 14.70
N GLU A 27 22.91 33.30 13.97
CA GLU A 27 22.65 33.30 12.51
C GLU A 27 23.62 32.41 11.73
N ALA A 28 24.95 32.57 11.95
CA ALA A 28 25.97 31.81 11.23
C ALA A 28 25.90 30.31 11.38
N LYS A 29 25.20 29.81 12.40
CA LYS A 29 25.03 28.37 12.69
C LYS A 29 23.59 27.88 12.56
N ALA A 30 22.66 28.77 12.22
CA ALA A 30 21.21 28.51 12.28
C ALA A 30 20.81 27.78 13.57
N MET A 31 21.25 28.30 14.73
CA MET A 31 21.18 27.61 16.01
C MET A 31 20.63 28.49 17.12
N TRP A 32 19.64 28.00 17.83
CA TRP A 32 19.22 28.56 19.13
C TRP A 32 20.09 28.06 20.26
N GLN A 33 20.37 28.95 21.18
CA GLN A 33 20.92 28.61 22.50
C GLN A 33 19.94 29.10 23.56
N PHE A 34 19.53 28.18 24.43
CA PHE A 34 18.57 28.42 25.50
C PHE A 34 19.27 28.68 26.86
N PRO A 35 18.63 29.38 27.80
CA PRO A 35 19.17 29.60 29.12
C PRO A 35 19.50 28.33 29.90
N SER A 36 18.84 27.22 29.61
CA SER A 36 19.11 25.90 30.16
C SER A 36 20.42 25.26 29.68
N GLY A 37 21.10 25.88 28.73
CA GLY A 37 22.25 25.30 28.03
C GLY A 37 21.88 24.42 26.83
N ALA A 38 20.61 24.11 26.65
CA ALA A 38 20.14 23.36 25.48
C ALA A 38 20.36 24.16 24.18
N THR A 39 20.55 23.43 23.08
CA THR A 39 20.69 24.01 21.74
C THR A 39 19.73 23.34 20.76
N ALA A 40 19.18 24.11 19.82
CA ALA A 40 18.40 23.58 18.70
C ALA A 40 18.95 24.11 17.37
N TRP A 41 19.28 23.22 16.46
CA TRP A 41 19.84 23.54 15.14
C TRP A 41 18.80 23.33 14.06
N PHE A 42 18.82 24.23 13.08
CA PHE A 42 18.07 24.08 11.85
C PHE A 42 19.01 23.65 10.74
N SER A 43 18.59 22.69 9.93
CA SER A 43 19.39 22.18 8.83
C SER A 43 18.51 21.56 7.76
N TYR A 44 19.05 21.38 6.57
CA TYR A 44 18.39 20.75 5.44
C TYR A 44 19.31 19.71 4.79
N LEU A 45 18.74 18.83 3.99
CA LEU A 45 19.44 17.82 3.21
C LEU A 45 19.07 17.98 1.74
N ASP A 46 20.07 18.20 0.87
CA ASP A 46 19.85 18.22 -0.58
C ASP A 46 19.72 16.80 -1.15
N LYS A 47 20.45 15.86 -0.56
CA LYS A 47 20.49 14.45 -0.97
C LYS A 47 20.47 13.56 0.27
N ASP A 48 19.89 12.38 0.16
CA ASP A 48 19.82 11.41 1.25
C ASP A 48 21.20 11.15 1.90
N LYS A 49 22.27 11.05 1.09
CA LYS A 49 23.62 10.80 1.57
C LYS A 49 24.18 11.93 2.46
N ASP A 50 23.65 13.14 2.36
CA ASP A 50 24.12 14.27 3.14
C ASP A 50 23.84 14.09 4.64
N VAL A 51 22.96 13.16 5.00
CA VAL A 51 22.69 12.78 6.38
C VAL A 51 23.95 12.24 7.10
N THR A 52 24.92 11.73 6.35
CA THR A 52 26.19 11.22 6.92
C THR A 52 27.05 12.28 7.60
N ARG A 53 26.82 13.58 7.32
CA ARG A 53 27.50 14.69 8.01
C ARG A 53 27.22 14.74 9.52
N TYR A 54 26.14 14.07 9.95
CA TYR A 54 25.82 13.93 11.39
C TYR A 54 26.53 12.75 12.05
N GLN A 55 27.48 12.11 11.36
CA GLN A 55 28.30 11.06 11.95
C GLN A 55 29.04 11.56 13.20
N GLY A 56 29.01 10.78 14.27
CA GLY A 56 29.65 11.16 15.54
C GLY A 56 28.80 12.08 16.43
N GLN A 57 27.75 12.70 15.93
CA GLN A 57 26.87 13.55 16.73
C GLN A 57 25.86 12.73 17.54
N ALA A 58 25.35 13.34 18.61
CA ALA A 58 24.30 12.79 19.47
C ALA A 58 23.20 13.83 19.69
N PHE A 59 21.97 13.41 19.59
CA PHE A 59 20.80 14.27 19.76
C PHE A 59 19.83 13.65 20.77
N THR A 60 19.18 14.50 21.55
CA THR A 60 18.08 14.08 22.44
C THR A 60 16.72 14.19 21.75
N TRP A 61 16.64 15.01 20.70
CA TRP A 61 15.44 15.22 19.90
C TRP A 61 15.82 15.50 18.43
N ILE A 62 15.06 14.94 17.51
CA ILE A 62 15.19 15.20 16.08
C ILE A 62 13.78 15.42 15.52
N GLY A 63 13.60 16.53 14.80
CA GLY A 63 12.42 16.80 13.98
C GLY A 63 12.76 16.66 12.50
N ILE A 64 11.93 15.92 11.74
CA ILE A 64 12.02 15.87 10.28
C ILE A 64 10.70 16.39 9.74
N ASP A 65 10.77 17.47 8.98
CA ASP A 65 9.62 18.00 8.27
C ASP A 65 9.51 17.35 6.89
N GLU A 66 8.28 17.17 6.41
CA GLU A 66 7.96 16.56 5.11
C GLU A 66 8.69 15.22 4.88
N ILE A 67 8.57 14.29 5.82
CA ILE A 67 9.26 12.98 5.80
C ILE A 67 8.96 12.18 4.53
N THR A 68 7.81 12.41 3.89
CA THR A 68 7.40 11.76 2.64
C THR A 68 8.19 12.20 1.41
N HIS A 69 9.02 13.25 1.51
CA HIS A 69 9.93 13.66 0.44
C HIS A 69 11.14 12.73 0.29
N TYR A 70 11.47 11.93 1.29
CA TYR A 70 12.59 10.99 1.23
C TYR A 70 12.13 9.65 0.62
N PRO A 71 12.73 9.21 -0.51
CA PRO A 71 12.25 8.04 -1.25
C PRO A 71 12.41 6.72 -0.48
N THR A 72 13.33 6.66 0.48
CA THR A 72 13.61 5.48 1.31
C THR A 72 13.69 5.86 2.78
N PRO A 73 13.55 4.90 3.72
CA PRO A 73 13.70 5.16 5.16
C PRO A 73 15.14 5.47 5.60
N PHE A 74 16.12 5.46 4.70
CA PHE A 74 17.55 5.60 5.02
C PHE A 74 17.87 6.83 5.87
N VAL A 75 17.37 8.01 5.49
CA VAL A 75 17.61 9.26 6.24
C VAL A 75 17.04 9.16 7.66
N TRP A 76 15.82 8.64 7.77
CA TRP A 76 15.15 8.45 9.05
C TRP A 76 15.90 7.46 9.94
N GLU A 77 16.31 6.31 9.41
CA GLU A 77 17.06 5.29 10.15
C GLU A 77 18.41 5.79 10.60
N TYR A 78 19.12 6.47 9.71
CA TYR A 78 20.42 7.05 10.03
C TYR A 78 20.33 8.07 11.17
N LEU A 79 19.39 9.03 11.09
CA LEU A 79 19.19 10.03 12.13
C LEU A 79 18.72 9.40 13.44
N ARG A 80 17.83 8.41 13.37
CA ARG A 80 17.40 7.66 14.56
C ARG A 80 18.58 7.03 15.31
N SER A 81 19.58 6.53 14.59
CA SER A 81 20.78 5.97 15.21
C SER A 81 21.64 7.03 15.95
N ARG A 82 21.34 8.30 15.77
CA ARG A 82 21.98 9.43 16.47
C ARG A 82 21.24 9.84 17.74
N LEU A 83 20.03 9.34 17.97
CA LEU A 83 19.29 9.58 19.20
C LEU A 83 19.92 8.83 20.36
N ARG A 84 20.57 9.56 21.26
CA ARG A 84 21.20 8.99 22.44
C ARG A 84 21.45 10.07 23.49
N THR A 85 21.36 9.68 24.74
CA THR A 85 21.70 10.52 25.91
C THR A 85 22.37 9.67 26.97
N THR A 86 23.20 10.29 27.78
CA THR A 86 23.74 9.70 29.02
C THR A 86 22.93 10.08 30.24
N ASP A 87 21.98 11.02 30.09
CA ASP A 87 21.11 11.46 31.16
C ASP A 87 19.86 10.55 31.22
N PRO A 88 19.64 9.82 32.32
CA PRO A 88 18.50 8.90 32.45
C PRO A 88 17.14 9.61 32.56
N GLU A 89 17.11 10.90 32.88
CA GLU A 89 15.87 11.67 32.93
C GLU A 89 15.39 12.18 31.58
N ILE A 90 16.25 12.12 30.55
CA ILE A 90 15.95 12.56 29.20
C ILE A 90 15.56 11.38 28.32
N ASN A 91 14.34 11.35 27.86
CA ASN A 91 13.90 10.42 26.83
C ASN A 91 14.20 10.97 25.43
N SER A 92 15.11 10.30 24.71
CA SER A 92 15.39 10.67 23.33
C SER A 92 14.29 10.19 22.40
N TYR A 93 13.79 11.08 21.52
CA TYR A 93 12.74 10.74 20.59
C TYR A 93 12.81 11.54 19.30
N MET A 94 12.07 11.08 18.29
CA MET A 94 11.97 11.70 16.97
C MET A 94 10.52 12.04 16.67
N ARG A 95 10.29 13.16 16.00
CA ARG A 95 9.00 13.55 15.43
C ARG A 95 9.16 13.83 13.93
N CYS A 96 8.19 13.40 13.17
CA CYS A 96 8.16 13.65 11.73
C CYS A 96 6.80 14.24 11.38
N THR A 97 6.79 15.20 10.46
CA THR A 97 5.58 15.69 9.81
C THR A 97 5.56 15.22 8.36
N GLY A 98 4.44 15.29 7.71
CA GLY A 98 4.32 14.97 6.29
C GLY A 98 2.87 14.77 5.90
N ASN A 99 2.61 14.98 4.62
CA ASN A 99 1.32 14.79 3.99
C ASN A 99 1.26 13.43 3.28
N PRO A 100 0.07 12.84 3.10
CA PRO A 100 -0.10 11.69 2.23
C PRO A 100 0.46 11.93 0.83
N GLY A 101 1.03 10.92 0.20
CA GLY A 101 1.69 11.02 -1.10
C GLY A 101 3.18 11.26 -0.99
N GLY A 102 3.78 11.85 -2.07
CA GLY A 102 5.23 11.97 -2.18
C GLY A 102 5.94 10.64 -2.43
N VAL A 103 7.20 10.72 -2.84
CA VAL A 103 8.01 9.54 -3.24
C VAL A 103 8.26 8.56 -2.10
N GLY A 104 8.23 9.02 -0.85
CA GLY A 104 8.43 8.22 0.36
C GLY A 104 7.13 7.84 1.07
N GLY A 105 5.98 8.24 0.56
CA GLY A 105 4.69 7.96 1.19
C GLY A 105 4.48 6.47 1.48
N TRP A 106 4.97 5.59 0.62
CA TRP A 106 4.86 4.15 0.74
C TRP A 106 5.50 3.57 2.00
N TRP A 107 6.74 4.00 2.34
CA TRP A 107 7.42 3.47 3.52
C TRP A 107 6.92 4.15 4.81
N VAL A 108 6.56 5.43 4.75
CA VAL A 108 5.93 6.14 5.88
C VAL A 108 4.61 5.47 6.24
N LYS A 109 3.78 5.17 5.24
CA LYS A 109 2.52 4.46 5.42
C LYS A 109 2.74 3.08 6.06
N LYS A 110 3.63 2.27 5.50
CA LYS A 110 3.97 0.94 6.01
C LYS A 110 4.49 0.97 7.45
N MET A 111 5.26 2.01 7.82
CA MET A 111 5.89 2.11 9.13
C MET A 111 5.02 2.75 10.21
N TYR A 112 4.07 3.61 9.86
CA TYR A 112 3.35 4.44 10.83
C TYR A 112 1.83 4.36 10.72
N ILE A 113 1.27 4.13 9.52
CA ILE A 113 -0.16 4.20 9.27
C ILE A 113 -0.80 2.81 9.34
N ASP A 114 -0.26 1.85 8.57
CA ASP A 114 -0.82 0.50 8.44
C ASP A 114 -0.74 -0.35 9.73
N PRO A 115 0.30 -0.22 10.61
CA PRO A 115 0.46 -1.15 11.72
C PRO A 115 -0.57 -1.00 12.83
N ALA A 116 -1.17 0.19 13.03
CA ALA A 116 -2.11 0.41 14.12
C ALA A 116 -3.10 1.55 13.81
N PRO A 117 -4.25 1.57 14.48
CA PRO A 117 -5.17 2.70 14.39
C PRO A 117 -4.53 4.02 14.80
N ALA A 118 -5.01 5.12 14.24
CA ALA A 118 -4.57 6.46 14.58
C ALA A 118 -4.63 6.69 16.11
N ASN A 119 -3.62 7.41 16.61
CA ASN A 119 -3.45 7.73 18.04
C ASN A 119 -3.15 6.54 18.99
N ALA A 120 -3.12 5.31 18.50
CA ALA A 120 -2.69 4.16 19.29
C ALA A 120 -1.15 4.00 19.22
N PRO A 121 -0.43 3.90 20.37
CA PRO A 121 0.98 3.52 20.33
C PRO A 121 1.11 2.04 20.02
N PHE A 122 2.13 1.67 19.23
CA PHE A 122 2.41 0.30 18.83
C PHE A 122 3.90 0.00 18.83
N ALA A 123 4.27 -1.28 18.94
CA ALA A 123 5.65 -1.72 18.80
C ALA A 123 6.16 -1.40 17.40
N ALA A 124 7.33 -0.79 17.30
CA ALA A 124 7.96 -0.57 16.01
C ALA A 124 8.17 -1.89 15.28
N THR A 125 7.91 -1.89 13.98
CA THR A 125 8.08 -3.05 13.12
C THR A 125 9.27 -2.87 12.19
N ASP A 126 9.89 -3.96 11.82
CA ASP A 126 10.86 -4.01 10.73
C ASP A 126 10.16 -3.71 9.39
N VAL A 127 10.80 -2.90 8.57
CA VAL A 127 10.19 -2.41 7.32
C VAL A 127 10.06 -3.50 6.25
N ASP A 128 10.96 -4.45 6.26
CA ASP A 128 10.98 -5.50 5.24
C ASP A 128 10.08 -6.68 5.63
N THR A 129 10.23 -7.14 6.87
CA THR A 129 9.53 -8.33 7.35
C THR A 129 8.17 -8.04 7.99
N GLY A 130 7.91 -6.80 8.43
CA GLY A 130 6.72 -6.42 9.19
C GLY A 130 6.70 -6.92 10.63
N ASN A 131 7.72 -7.67 11.07
CA ASN A 131 7.78 -8.22 12.42
C ASN A 131 8.05 -7.13 13.47
N ALA A 132 7.48 -7.28 14.66
CA ALA A 132 7.75 -6.37 15.77
C ALA A 132 9.23 -6.43 16.18
N LEU A 133 9.83 -5.26 16.37
CA LEU A 133 11.19 -5.12 16.87
C LEU A 133 11.16 -5.20 18.39
N LEU A 134 11.60 -6.34 18.92
CA LEU A 134 11.59 -6.64 20.35
C LEU A 134 13.00 -6.77 20.89
N TRP A 135 13.16 -6.55 22.20
CA TRP A 135 14.35 -6.94 22.92
C TRP A 135 14.52 -8.47 22.86
N PRO A 136 15.73 -8.97 22.58
CA PRO A 136 15.95 -10.42 22.53
C PRO A 136 15.67 -11.06 23.90
N ASP A 137 15.27 -12.33 23.90
CA ASP A 137 14.99 -13.08 25.11
C ASP A 137 16.19 -13.19 26.07
N THR A 138 17.42 -12.98 25.52
CA THR A 138 18.68 -12.95 26.26
C THR A 138 18.98 -11.60 26.93
N ALA A 139 18.09 -10.61 26.80
CA ALA A 139 18.30 -9.30 27.39
C ALA A 139 18.33 -9.37 28.93
N THR A 140 19.42 -8.90 29.53
CA THR A 140 19.65 -8.96 30.99
C THR A 140 19.10 -7.75 31.75
N ASN A 141 18.57 -6.75 31.03
CA ASN A 141 18.05 -5.50 31.60
C ASN A 141 16.57 -5.55 32.01
N GLY A 142 15.97 -6.73 32.09
CA GLY A 142 14.55 -6.93 32.40
C GLY A 142 13.57 -6.53 31.28
N LYS A 143 14.06 -6.31 30.06
CA LYS A 143 13.27 -5.88 28.91
C LYS A 143 13.00 -6.99 27.86
N ALA A 144 13.45 -8.23 28.13
CA ALA A 144 13.24 -9.35 27.21
C ALA A 144 11.79 -9.41 26.70
N GLY A 145 11.60 -9.54 25.40
CA GLY A 145 10.27 -9.58 24.75
C GLY A 145 9.51 -8.25 24.70
N GLN A 146 10.00 -7.18 25.31
CA GLN A 146 9.37 -5.86 25.21
C GLN A 146 9.74 -5.17 23.89
N PRO A 147 8.89 -4.24 23.40
CA PRO A 147 9.23 -3.44 22.23
C PRO A 147 10.54 -2.68 22.42
N LEU A 148 11.40 -2.71 21.39
CA LEU A 148 12.63 -1.89 21.37
C LEU A 148 12.30 -0.40 21.48
N PHE A 149 11.23 0.03 20.80
CA PHE A 149 10.68 1.38 20.86
C PHE A 149 9.25 1.38 20.33
N LEU A 150 8.49 2.40 20.70
CA LEU A 150 7.13 2.61 20.28
C LEU A 150 7.06 3.64 19.15
N ARG A 151 6.10 3.45 18.25
CA ARG A 151 5.69 4.44 17.26
C ARG A 151 4.23 4.84 17.51
N LYS A 152 3.87 6.01 17.00
CA LYS A 152 2.49 6.50 17.05
C LYS A 152 2.24 7.40 15.84
N PHE A 153 1.16 7.16 15.12
CA PHE A 153 0.64 8.07 14.11
C PHE A 153 -0.42 8.99 14.74
N ILE A 154 -0.25 10.30 14.54
CA ILE A 154 -1.19 11.32 15.01
C ILE A 154 -1.70 12.04 13.76
N PRO A 155 -2.93 11.79 13.30
CA PRO A 155 -3.50 12.51 12.18
C PRO A 155 -3.73 13.97 12.55
N ALA A 156 -3.56 14.87 11.59
CA ALA A 156 -3.95 16.26 11.67
C ALA A 156 -4.91 16.57 10.52
N ARG A 157 -6.05 17.14 10.82
CA ARG A 157 -7.08 17.52 9.85
C ARG A 157 -7.23 19.04 9.84
N LEU A 158 -7.76 19.57 8.75
CA LEU A 158 -8.07 20.99 8.65
C LEU A 158 -8.94 21.47 9.83
N THR A 159 -9.91 20.66 10.26
CA THR A 159 -10.80 20.95 11.39
C THR A 159 -10.10 21.03 12.73
N ASP A 160 -8.89 20.51 12.85
CA ASP A 160 -8.09 20.59 14.08
C ASP A 160 -7.40 21.98 14.25
N ASN A 161 -7.42 22.79 13.17
CA ASN A 161 -6.90 24.16 13.18
C ASN A 161 -8.06 25.16 13.08
N PRO A 162 -8.53 25.72 14.21
CA PRO A 162 -9.67 26.62 14.21
C PRO A 162 -9.45 27.88 13.37
N TYR A 163 -8.22 28.38 13.29
CA TYR A 163 -7.90 29.58 12.50
C TYR A 163 -8.07 29.39 10.97
N LEU A 164 -7.88 28.17 10.48
CA LEU A 164 -8.09 27.84 9.07
C LEU A 164 -9.52 27.36 8.78
N ALA A 165 -10.16 26.76 9.79
CA ALA A 165 -11.51 26.24 9.66
C ALA A 165 -12.57 27.35 9.70
N GLU A 166 -12.37 28.40 10.48
CA GLU A 166 -13.35 29.49 10.69
C GLU A 166 -13.69 30.28 9.42
N THR A 167 -12.69 30.54 8.56
CA THR A 167 -12.91 31.33 7.33
C THR A 167 -13.56 30.51 6.21
N GLY A 168 -13.35 29.19 6.20
CA GLY A 168 -13.79 28.29 5.11
C GLY A 168 -13.08 28.50 3.76
N GLU A 169 -12.30 29.57 3.60
CA GLU A 169 -11.62 29.91 2.33
C GLU A 169 -10.58 28.85 1.95
N TYR A 170 -9.80 28.40 2.93
CA TYR A 170 -8.78 27.38 2.71
C TYR A 170 -9.43 26.03 2.38
N GLU A 171 -10.52 25.68 3.03
CA GLU A 171 -11.30 24.48 2.70
C GLU A 171 -11.88 24.56 1.27
N ALA A 172 -12.44 25.70 0.88
CA ALA A 172 -12.96 25.90 -0.47
C ALA A 172 -11.85 25.76 -1.52
N MET A 173 -10.66 26.28 -1.26
CA MET A 173 -9.49 26.13 -2.12
C MET A 173 -9.12 24.64 -2.26
N LEU A 174 -9.01 23.91 -1.16
CA LEU A 174 -8.68 22.47 -1.19
C LEU A 174 -9.76 21.66 -1.92
N ARG A 175 -11.04 21.99 -1.74
CA ARG A 175 -12.15 21.34 -2.46
C ARG A 175 -12.14 21.59 -3.97
N SER A 176 -11.52 22.66 -4.43
CA SER A 176 -11.35 22.98 -5.86
C SER A 176 -10.23 22.20 -6.54
N LEU A 177 -9.36 21.55 -5.76
CA LEU A 177 -8.27 20.73 -6.30
C LEU A 177 -8.79 19.48 -7.02
N PRO A 178 -8.00 18.91 -7.95
CA PRO A 178 -8.27 17.60 -8.51
C PRO A 178 -8.49 16.56 -7.42
N GLU A 179 -9.30 15.54 -7.70
CA GLU A 179 -9.76 14.56 -6.71
C GLU A 179 -8.60 13.92 -5.91
N VAL A 180 -7.52 13.54 -6.58
CA VAL A 180 -6.33 12.95 -5.95
C VAL A 180 -5.71 13.90 -4.92
N GLU A 181 -5.51 15.16 -5.31
CA GLU A 181 -4.93 16.19 -4.43
C GLU A 181 -5.88 16.52 -3.26
N ARG A 182 -7.17 16.64 -3.54
CA ARG A 182 -8.18 16.87 -2.51
C ARG A 182 -8.19 15.74 -1.48
N ARG A 183 -8.20 14.49 -1.91
CA ARG A 183 -8.15 13.32 -1.00
C ARG A 183 -6.88 13.33 -0.15
N ARG A 184 -5.74 13.69 -0.72
CA ARG A 184 -4.47 13.78 0.03
C ARG A 184 -4.48 14.90 1.05
N LEU A 185 -4.80 16.12 0.64
CA LEU A 185 -4.58 17.32 1.45
C LEU A 185 -5.75 17.65 2.36
N LEU A 186 -7.00 17.44 1.90
CA LEU A 186 -8.19 17.72 2.70
C LEU A 186 -8.61 16.53 3.55
N GLU A 187 -8.59 15.31 2.99
CA GLU A 187 -9.09 14.12 3.65
C GLU A 187 -7.99 13.36 4.41
N GLY A 188 -6.71 13.68 4.13
CA GLY A 188 -5.57 13.01 4.73
C GLY A 188 -5.48 11.52 4.34
N ASP A 189 -5.88 11.19 3.11
CA ASP A 189 -5.97 9.83 2.61
C ASP A 189 -4.59 9.30 2.20
N TRP A 190 -4.06 8.37 2.97
CA TRP A 190 -2.77 7.72 2.73
C TRP A 190 -2.82 6.61 1.68
N ASP A 191 -3.98 6.28 1.18
CA ASP A 191 -4.14 5.28 0.11
C ASP A 191 -4.03 5.88 -1.29
N VAL A 192 -3.99 7.20 -1.40
CA VAL A 192 -3.85 7.91 -2.67
C VAL A 192 -2.39 8.27 -2.92
N ALA A 193 -1.76 7.63 -3.89
CA ALA A 193 -0.41 7.95 -4.33
C ALA A 193 -0.46 8.93 -5.52
N GLU A 194 0.39 9.95 -5.49
CA GLU A 194 0.59 10.86 -6.65
C GLU A 194 1.15 10.07 -7.83
N GLY A 195 0.51 10.20 -9.00
CA GLY A 195 0.89 9.43 -10.18
C GLY A 195 0.53 7.94 -10.09
N ALA A 196 -0.34 7.54 -9.14
CA ALA A 196 -0.87 6.18 -9.10
C ALA A 196 -1.62 5.87 -10.40
N ALA A 197 -1.41 4.65 -10.90
CA ALA A 197 -2.06 4.19 -12.12
C ALA A 197 -3.58 3.99 -11.94
N PHE A 198 -4.06 3.81 -10.71
CA PHE A 198 -5.46 3.54 -10.37
C PHE A 198 -5.97 4.49 -9.28
N PRO A 199 -6.20 5.77 -9.60
CA PRO A 199 -6.67 6.76 -8.63
C PRO A 199 -8.10 6.44 -8.10
N GLU A 200 -8.88 5.65 -8.83
CA GLU A 200 -10.21 5.20 -8.43
C GLU A 200 -10.17 4.20 -7.28
N PHE A 201 -9.04 3.49 -7.09
CA PHE A 201 -8.93 2.54 -5.99
C PHE A 201 -8.97 3.25 -4.64
N SER A 202 -9.87 2.83 -3.78
CA SER A 202 -9.99 3.32 -2.41
C SER A 202 -10.26 2.16 -1.48
N ARG A 203 -9.55 2.08 -0.36
CA ARG A 203 -9.78 1.02 0.64
C ARG A 203 -11.22 1.05 1.18
N ASN A 204 -11.76 2.23 1.43
CA ASN A 204 -13.11 2.39 1.95
C ASN A 204 -14.19 1.86 1.00
N VAL A 205 -13.92 1.84 -0.30
CA VAL A 205 -14.86 1.41 -1.34
C VAL A 205 -14.61 -0.03 -1.76
N HIS A 206 -13.33 -0.41 -1.97
CA HIS A 206 -12.97 -1.66 -2.64
C HIS A 206 -12.55 -2.77 -1.69
N VAL A 207 -12.10 -2.45 -0.46
CA VAL A 207 -11.64 -3.44 0.50
C VAL A 207 -12.74 -3.80 1.47
N VAL A 208 -12.94 -5.09 1.66
CA VAL A 208 -13.91 -5.64 2.60
C VAL A 208 -13.17 -6.44 3.68
N ASP A 209 -13.56 -6.25 4.94
CA ASP A 209 -13.00 -7.02 6.03
C ASP A 209 -13.28 -8.51 5.83
N ALA A 210 -12.23 -9.31 5.76
CA ALA A 210 -12.32 -10.76 5.55
C ALA A 210 -13.12 -11.48 6.66
N SER A 211 -13.17 -10.91 7.87
CA SER A 211 -13.95 -11.46 8.98
C SER A 211 -15.46 -11.30 8.78
N GLN A 212 -15.87 -10.34 7.95
CA GLN A 212 -17.28 -10.00 7.69
C GLN A 212 -17.83 -10.64 6.41
N MET A 213 -16.97 -11.31 5.62
CA MET A 213 -17.36 -11.84 4.31
C MET A 213 -16.92 -13.28 4.12
N GLN A 214 -17.90 -14.16 4.02
CA GLN A 214 -17.68 -15.54 3.60
C GLN A 214 -18.12 -15.70 2.14
N ILE A 215 -17.21 -16.17 1.29
CA ILE A 215 -17.49 -16.34 -0.15
C ILE A 215 -18.46 -17.51 -0.36
N PRO A 216 -19.68 -17.28 -0.89
CA PRO A 216 -20.67 -18.34 -1.09
C PRO A 216 -20.17 -19.44 -2.04
N ALA A 217 -20.54 -20.69 -1.75
CA ALA A 217 -20.12 -21.84 -2.55
C ALA A 217 -20.65 -21.79 -4.01
N GLY A 218 -21.81 -21.14 -4.22
CA GLY A 218 -22.43 -21.03 -5.54
C GLY A 218 -21.79 -19.98 -6.47
N TRP A 219 -20.84 -19.19 -6.00
CA TRP A 219 -20.15 -18.21 -6.86
C TRP A 219 -19.07 -18.91 -7.69
N LEU A 220 -18.88 -18.45 -8.93
CA LEU A 220 -17.88 -19.01 -9.83
C LEU A 220 -16.47 -18.71 -9.33
N ARG A 221 -15.66 -19.74 -9.11
CA ARG A 221 -14.27 -19.61 -8.67
C ARG A 221 -13.34 -19.39 -9.83
N VAL A 222 -12.42 -18.46 -9.68
CA VAL A 222 -11.45 -18.10 -10.71
C VAL A 222 -10.07 -17.93 -10.08
N ARG A 223 -9.02 -18.17 -10.87
CA ARG A 223 -7.64 -18.03 -10.41
C ARG A 223 -6.78 -17.39 -11.50
N ALA A 224 -5.85 -16.53 -11.09
CA ALA A 224 -4.82 -15.99 -11.98
C ALA A 224 -3.46 -16.00 -11.30
N ALA A 225 -2.40 -16.15 -12.08
CA ALA A 225 -1.04 -16.15 -11.57
C ALA A 225 -0.09 -15.37 -12.47
N ASP A 226 0.83 -14.67 -11.84
CA ASP A 226 2.05 -14.14 -12.42
C ASP A 226 3.24 -14.86 -11.78
N TYR A 227 4.05 -15.57 -12.60
CA TYR A 227 5.14 -16.40 -12.09
C TYR A 227 6.47 -15.66 -12.10
N GLY A 228 7.16 -15.64 -10.97
CA GLY A 228 8.54 -15.26 -10.81
C GLY A 228 9.31 -16.28 -9.97
N TYR A 229 10.62 -16.38 -10.13
CA TYR A 229 11.49 -17.17 -9.25
C TYR A 229 12.33 -16.25 -8.36
N ALA A 230 13.17 -15.42 -8.95
CA ALA A 230 13.91 -14.38 -8.23
C ALA A 230 12.99 -13.20 -7.86
N ALA A 231 12.15 -12.79 -8.80
CA ALA A 231 11.01 -11.92 -8.52
C ALA A 231 9.88 -12.71 -7.84
N PRO A 232 8.97 -12.05 -7.09
CA PRO A 232 7.85 -12.74 -6.48
C PRO A 232 6.91 -13.37 -7.50
N SER A 233 6.39 -14.57 -7.19
CA SER A 233 5.17 -15.08 -7.82
C SER A 233 3.97 -14.51 -7.10
N CYS A 234 2.96 -14.08 -7.85
CA CYS A 234 1.66 -13.71 -7.32
C CYS A 234 0.57 -14.65 -7.83
N VAL A 235 -0.21 -15.24 -6.92
CA VAL A 235 -1.40 -16.03 -7.28
C VAL A 235 -2.60 -15.41 -6.58
N LEU A 236 -3.63 -15.08 -7.35
CA LEU A 236 -4.88 -14.52 -6.85
C LEU A 236 -6.03 -15.51 -7.08
N TRP A 237 -6.86 -15.67 -6.06
CA TRP A 237 -8.12 -16.41 -6.14
C TRP A 237 -9.27 -15.42 -6.05
N GLY A 238 -10.15 -15.51 -7.04
CA GLY A 238 -11.33 -14.68 -7.14
C GLY A 238 -12.62 -15.50 -7.17
N ALA A 239 -13.71 -14.84 -6.85
CA ALA A 239 -15.05 -15.35 -7.02
C ALA A 239 -15.91 -14.32 -7.75
N ILE A 240 -16.81 -14.78 -8.61
CA ILE A 240 -17.71 -13.94 -9.37
C ILE A 240 -19.11 -14.12 -8.81
N ASP A 241 -19.71 -13.04 -8.31
CA ASP A 241 -21.08 -13.06 -7.82
C ASP A 241 -22.12 -12.95 -8.95
N TRP A 242 -23.39 -12.96 -8.56
CA TRP A 242 -24.52 -12.92 -9.51
C TRP A 242 -24.67 -11.58 -10.25
N ASP A 243 -24.10 -10.50 -9.68
CA ASP A 243 -24.13 -9.15 -10.23
C ASP A 243 -22.90 -8.82 -11.07
N ASP A 244 -22.07 -9.84 -11.37
CA ASP A 244 -20.83 -9.70 -12.15
C ASP A 244 -19.72 -8.94 -11.41
N THR A 245 -19.78 -8.86 -10.07
CA THR A 245 -18.68 -8.32 -9.27
C THR A 245 -17.61 -9.39 -9.02
N LEU A 246 -16.36 -9.01 -9.25
CA LEU A 246 -15.20 -9.86 -8.98
C LEU A 246 -14.72 -9.64 -7.54
N TRP A 247 -14.73 -10.67 -6.73
CA TRP A 247 -14.27 -10.68 -5.36
C TRP A 247 -12.94 -11.40 -5.25
N ILE A 248 -11.84 -10.69 -4.94
CA ILE A 248 -10.54 -11.31 -4.69
C ILE A 248 -10.49 -11.68 -3.22
N TYR A 249 -10.46 -12.99 -2.92
CA TYR A 249 -10.63 -13.48 -1.55
C TYR A 249 -9.40 -14.15 -0.96
N ARG A 250 -8.41 -14.49 -1.77
CA ARG A 250 -7.15 -15.10 -1.33
C ARG A 250 -6.01 -14.68 -2.22
N GLU A 251 -4.84 -14.55 -1.63
CA GLU A 251 -3.60 -14.16 -2.27
C GLU A 251 -2.47 -15.06 -1.79
N PHE A 252 -1.59 -15.45 -2.70
CA PHE A 252 -0.24 -15.90 -2.41
C PHE A 252 0.75 -14.94 -3.06
N TYR A 253 1.76 -14.54 -2.32
CA TYR A 253 2.81 -13.65 -2.80
C TYR A 253 4.14 -14.07 -2.20
N GLY A 254 5.11 -14.46 -3.04
CA GLY A 254 6.41 -14.92 -2.56
C GLY A 254 7.39 -15.26 -3.66
N SER A 255 8.69 -15.25 -3.36
CA SER A 255 9.79 -15.58 -4.27
C SER A 255 10.49 -16.88 -3.88
N GLY A 256 11.38 -17.36 -4.75
CA GLY A 256 12.24 -18.52 -4.49
C GLY A 256 11.55 -19.88 -4.66
N GLN A 257 10.31 -19.94 -5.13
CA GLN A 257 9.64 -21.20 -5.45
C GLN A 257 9.78 -21.53 -6.93
N ASN A 258 10.27 -22.74 -7.22
CA ASN A 258 10.20 -23.27 -8.58
C ASN A 258 8.75 -23.68 -8.95
N ALA A 259 8.51 -24.03 -10.22
CA ALA A 259 7.16 -24.34 -10.71
C ALA A 259 6.50 -25.51 -9.98
N GLU A 260 7.26 -26.54 -9.55
CA GLU A 260 6.73 -27.68 -8.79
C GLU A 260 6.32 -27.25 -7.37
N GLN A 261 7.18 -26.50 -6.68
CA GLN A 261 6.89 -25.99 -5.36
C GLN A 261 5.68 -25.05 -5.34
N LEU A 262 5.60 -24.15 -6.34
CA LEU A 262 4.45 -23.27 -6.49
C LEU A 262 3.15 -24.06 -6.75
N ALA A 263 3.18 -25.11 -7.59
CA ALA A 263 2.02 -25.95 -7.81
C ALA A 263 1.53 -26.61 -6.51
N HIS A 264 2.44 -27.12 -5.69
CA HIS A 264 2.09 -27.70 -4.39
C HIS A 264 1.52 -26.65 -3.43
N THR A 265 2.09 -25.45 -3.41
CA THR A 265 1.56 -24.32 -2.63
C THR A 265 0.13 -23.97 -3.07
N ILE A 266 -0.10 -23.86 -4.38
CA ILE A 266 -1.43 -23.58 -4.94
C ILE A 266 -2.43 -24.64 -4.51
N THR A 267 -2.11 -25.92 -4.72
CA THR A 267 -3.03 -27.03 -4.38
C THR A 267 -3.29 -27.12 -2.89
N ALA A 268 -2.30 -26.86 -2.06
CA ALA A 268 -2.48 -26.83 -0.59
C ALA A 268 -3.40 -25.69 -0.14
N LEU A 269 -3.26 -24.50 -0.74
CA LEU A 269 -4.08 -23.33 -0.42
C LEU A 269 -5.52 -23.48 -0.93
N GLU A 270 -5.74 -24.20 -2.02
CA GLU A 270 -7.09 -24.46 -2.54
C GLU A 270 -7.85 -25.46 -1.67
N GLY A 271 -7.18 -26.49 -1.18
CA GLY A 271 -7.79 -27.49 -0.30
C GLY A 271 -9.09 -28.05 -0.90
N ASN A 272 -10.21 -27.77 -0.21
CA ASN A 272 -11.55 -28.19 -0.62
C ASN A 272 -12.33 -27.11 -1.39
N ASP A 273 -11.66 -26.11 -1.95
CA ASP A 273 -12.34 -25.11 -2.76
C ASP A 273 -13.04 -25.77 -3.97
N PRO A 274 -14.18 -25.25 -4.43
CA PRO A 274 -14.83 -25.74 -5.64
C PRO A 274 -13.91 -25.63 -6.86
N ASN A 275 -14.13 -26.48 -7.87
CA ASN A 275 -13.39 -26.43 -9.11
C ASN A 275 -13.36 -25.02 -9.72
N MET A 276 -12.18 -24.61 -10.17
CA MET A 276 -11.99 -23.32 -10.81
C MET A 276 -12.73 -23.28 -12.15
N TYR A 277 -13.58 -22.27 -12.33
CA TYR A 277 -14.27 -22.01 -13.59
C TYR A 277 -13.27 -21.67 -14.72
N TYR A 278 -12.29 -20.81 -14.40
CA TYR A 278 -11.10 -20.62 -15.23
C TYR A 278 -9.87 -20.33 -14.35
N SER A 279 -8.71 -20.63 -14.93
CA SER A 279 -7.41 -20.33 -14.32
C SER A 279 -6.47 -19.85 -15.40
N VAL A 280 -5.81 -18.71 -15.18
CA VAL A 280 -4.93 -18.09 -16.15
C VAL A 280 -3.56 -17.81 -15.56
N LEU A 281 -2.53 -17.96 -16.40
CA LEU A 281 -1.13 -17.73 -16.06
C LEU A 281 -0.50 -16.84 -17.12
N ASP A 282 0.52 -16.07 -16.79
CA ASP A 282 1.29 -15.33 -17.76
C ASP A 282 1.65 -16.19 -18.97
N ALA A 283 1.27 -15.72 -20.14
CA ALA A 283 1.48 -16.47 -21.40
C ALA A 283 2.95 -16.74 -21.72
N SER A 284 3.91 -16.01 -21.12
CA SER A 284 5.35 -16.28 -21.28
C SER A 284 5.77 -17.61 -20.66
N CYS A 285 5.02 -18.11 -19.67
CA CYS A 285 5.30 -19.37 -18.98
C CYS A 285 5.15 -20.62 -19.88
N TRP A 286 4.55 -20.49 -21.07
CA TRP A 286 4.53 -21.55 -22.10
C TRP A 286 5.77 -21.58 -22.99
N ASN A 287 6.63 -20.55 -22.94
CA ASN A 287 7.87 -20.54 -23.70
C ASN A 287 8.83 -21.57 -23.11
N LYS A 288 9.43 -22.39 -23.97
CA LYS A 288 10.45 -23.37 -23.58
C LYS A 288 11.82 -22.72 -23.60
N THR A 289 12.52 -22.81 -22.48
CA THR A 289 13.92 -22.36 -22.32
C THR A 289 14.84 -23.57 -22.28
N GLY A 290 14.93 -24.31 -23.39
CA GLY A 290 15.75 -25.52 -23.48
C GLY A 290 14.94 -26.79 -23.81
N SER A 291 15.50 -27.98 -23.52
CA SER A 291 14.89 -29.29 -23.81
C SER A 291 13.88 -29.79 -22.77
N GLY A 292 13.69 -29.04 -21.66
CA GLY A 292 12.78 -29.42 -20.58
C GLY A 292 11.34 -28.96 -20.80
N PRO A 293 10.42 -29.34 -19.89
CA PRO A 293 9.07 -28.82 -19.88
C PRO A 293 9.06 -27.32 -19.60
N SER A 294 8.08 -26.60 -20.14
CA SER A 294 7.86 -25.21 -19.78
C SER A 294 7.38 -25.08 -18.33
N ILE A 295 7.42 -23.85 -17.79
CA ILE A 295 6.88 -23.54 -16.46
C ILE A 295 5.41 -23.96 -16.36
N ALA A 296 4.61 -23.61 -17.38
CA ALA A 296 3.20 -23.95 -17.43
C ALA A 296 2.96 -25.48 -17.50
N GLU A 297 3.73 -26.21 -18.33
CA GLU A 297 3.66 -27.67 -18.40
C GLU A 297 3.99 -28.33 -17.06
N THR A 298 4.96 -27.78 -16.32
CA THR A 298 5.34 -28.26 -14.99
C THR A 298 4.23 -28.03 -13.96
N LEU A 299 3.67 -26.79 -13.90
CA LEU A 299 2.53 -26.48 -13.03
C LEU A 299 1.34 -27.39 -13.27
N ILE A 300 0.98 -27.62 -14.55
CA ILE A 300 -0.13 -28.47 -14.97
C ILE A 300 0.12 -29.92 -14.56
N ARG A 301 1.31 -30.45 -14.79
CA ARG A 301 1.71 -31.81 -14.39
C ARG A 301 1.60 -32.02 -12.87
N CYS A 302 1.92 -31.00 -12.07
CA CYS A 302 1.83 -31.03 -10.61
C CYS A 302 0.45 -30.65 -10.06
N GLY A 303 -0.59 -30.59 -10.90
CA GLY A 303 -2.00 -30.43 -10.49
C GLY A 303 -2.55 -29.00 -10.58
N ALA A 304 -1.71 -28.00 -10.74
CA ALA A 304 -2.15 -26.60 -10.92
C ALA A 304 -2.42 -26.30 -12.40
N ARG A 305 -3.67 -26.50 -12.84
CA ARG A 305 -4.07 -26.29 -14.24
C ARG A 305 -4.25 -24.82 -14.54
N PHE A 306 -3.68 -24.38 -15.69
CA PHE A 306 -3.78 -23.01 -16.18
C PHE A 306 -3.97 -22.97 -17.70
N THR A 307 -4.51 -21.87 -18.18
CA THR A 307 -4.54 -21.46 -19.58
C THR A 307 -3.73 -20.16 -19.77
N PRO A 308 -3.20 -19.88 -20.98
CA PRO A 308 -2.43 -18.66 -21.19
C PRO A 308 -3.30 -17.40 -21.09
N SER A 309 -2.73 -16.37 -20.45
CA SER A 309 -3.36 -15.06 -20.33
C SER A 309 -3.38 -14.26 -21.63
N ASP A 310 -4.21 -13.24 -21.70
CA ASP A 310 -4.14 -12.20 -22.73
C ASP A 310 -2.94 -11.27 -22.47
N ARG A 311 -2.16 -11.00 -23.50
CA ARG A 311 -0.96 -10.16 -23.44
C ARG A 311 -1.25 -8.67 -23.61
N ASN A 312 -2.47 -8.26 -23.93
CA ASN A 312 -2.81 -6.86 -24.20
C ASN A 312 -2.86 -6.07 -22.88
N ARG A 313 -1.74 -5.45 -22.53
CA ARG A 313 -1.60 -4.68 -21.29
C ARG A 313 -2.56 -3.49 -21.22
N MET A 314 -2.69 -2.75 -22.34
CA MET A 314 -3.52 -1.56 -22.40
C MET A 314 -5.00 -1.88 -22.19
N ALA A 315 -5.52 -2.86 -22.93
CA ALA A 315 -6.90 -3.30 -22.76
C ALA A 315 -7.17 -3.82 -21.34
N GLY A 316 -6.19 -4.51 -20.75
CA GLY A 316 -6.28 -5.00 -19.38
C GLY A 316 -6.30 -3.89 -18.33
N LYS A 317 -5.48 -2.86 -18.50
CA LYS A 317 -5.50 -1.68 -17.63
C LYS A 317 -6.85 -0.95 -17.73
N MET A 318 -7.36 -0.72 -18.95
CA MET A 318 -8.67 -0.09 -19.15
C MET A 318 -9.81 -0.90 -18.52
N GLU A 319 -9.78 -2.23 -18.64
CA GLU A 319 -10.78 -3.09 -18.01
C GLU A 319 -10.73 -2.98 -16.47
N LEU A 320 -9.53 -2.86 -15.90
CA LEU A 320 -9.39 -2.67 -14.47
C LEU A 320 -9.91 -1.31 -14.01
N HIS A 321 -9.60 -0.22 -14.74
CA HIS A 321 -10.21 1.09 -14.50
C HIS A 321 -11.74 1.01 -14.48
N ARG A 322 -12.33 0.38 -15.51
CA ARG A 322 -13.78 0.21 -15.61
C ARG A 322 -14.37 -0.54 -14.41
N ARG A 323 -13.67 -1.54 -13.87
CA ARG A 323 -14.14 -2.31 -12.71
C ARG A 323 -13.97 -1.59 -11.39
N LEU A 324 -12.95 -0.74 -11.29
CA LEU A 324 -12.71 0.08 -10.10
C LEU A 324 -13.67 1.27 -10.00
N GLN A 325 -14.16 1.79 -11.13
CA GLN A 325 -15.13 2.87 -11.12
C GLN A 325 -16.43 2.46 -10.44
N ILE A 326 -17.02 3.40 -9.72
CA ILE A 326 -18.35 3.23 -9.12
C ILE A 326 -19.38 3.34 -10.24
N ASP A 327 -20.13 2.27 -10.43
CA ASP A 327 -21.24 2.24 -11.39
C ASP A 327 -22.33 3.22 -10.92
N PRO A 328 -22.73 4.21 -11.75
CA PRO A 328 -23.68 5.26 -11.34
C PRO A 328 -25.09 4.73 -11.07
N ILE A 329 -25.42 3.53 -11.52
CA ILE A 329 -26.74 2.92 -11.33
C ILE A 329 -26.77 2.12 -10.02
N SER A 330 -25.78 1.23 -9.82
CA SER A 330 -25.71 0.38 -8.64
C SER A 330 -25.04 1.06 -7.44
N ASN A 331 -24.33 2.17 -7.66
CA ASN A 331 -23.47 2.85 -6.68
C ASN A 331 -22.41 1.93 -6.06
N LEU A 332 -21.97 0.90 -6.78
CA LEU A 332 -21.00 -0.09 -6.34
C LEU A 332 -19.92 -0.29 -7.41
N PRO A 333 -18.67 -0.60 -7.03
CA PRO A 333 -17.66 -0.99 -7.97
C PRO A 333 -17.86 -2.46 -8.40
N ARG A 334 -17.28 -2.84 -9.53
CA ARG A 334 -17.34 -4.20 -10.07
C ARG A 334 -16.17 -5.08 -9.63
N ILE A 335 -15.41 -4.63 -8.63
CA ILE A 335 -14.34 -5.38 -8.00
C ILE A 335 -14.31 -5.11 -6.50
N LYS A 336 -14.12 -6.15 -5.72
CA LYS A 336 -13.92 -6.11 -4.27
C LYS A 336 -12.71 -6.98 -3.91
N VAL A 337 -11.99 -6.57 -2.88
CA VAL A 337 -10.79 -7.27 -2.40
C VAL A 337 -10.93 -7.50 -0.91
N LEU A 338 -10.73 -8.72 -0.43
CA LEU A 338 -10.74 -8.99 1.01
C LEU A 338 -9.45 -8.45 1.65
N SER A 339 -9.57 -7.96 2.87
CA SER A 339 -8.49 -7.31 3.63
C SER A 339 -7.23 -8.18 3.81
N THR A 340 -7.34 -9.49 3.65
CA THR A 340 -6.24 -10.45 3.67
C THR A 340 -5.34 -10.41 2.41
N CYS A 341 -5.81 -9.82 1.30
CA CYS A 341 -5.03 -9.69 0.07
C CYS A 341 -4.13 -8.43 0.12
N THR A 342 -3.19 -8.43 1.05
CA THR A 342 -2.43 -7.23 1.44
C THR A 342 -1.50 -6.73 0.35
N HIS A 343 -0.89 -7.61 -0.45
CA HIS A 343 0.01 -7.23 -1.55
C HIS A 343 -0.77 -6.62 -2.71
N LEU A 344 -1.92 -7.20 -3.08
CA LEU A 344 -2.78 -6.63 -4.11
C LEU A 344 -3.29 -5.24 -3.72
N ILE A 345 -3.76 -5.09 -2.47
CA ILE A 345 -4.22 -3.80 -1.94
C ILE A 345 -3.09 -2.77 -2.00
N ARG A 346 -1.88 -3.14 -1.57
CA ARG A 346 -0.69 -2.29 -1.64
C ARG A 346 -0.38 -1.87 -3.08
N THR A 347 -0.36 -2.84 -4.00
CA THR A 347 -0.05 -2.58 -5.41
C THR A 347 -1.07 -1.64 -6.04
N LEU A 348 -2.36 -1.89 -5.88
CA LEU A 348 -3.40 -1.03 -6.45
C LEU A 348 -3.40 0.38 -5.86
N SER A 349 -3.06 0.52 -4.58
CA SER A 349 -2.98 1.83 -3.92
C SER A 349 -1.81 2.69 -4.42
N GLY A 350 -0.73 2.09 -4.92
CA GLY A 350 0.51 2.85 -5.10
C GLY A 350 1.31 2.58 -6.38
N ILE A 351 0.89 1.65 -7.25
CA ILE A 351 1.63 1.39 -8.49
C ILE A 351 1.64 2.63 -9.38
N PRO A 352 2.85 3.15 -9.75
CA PRO A 352 2.94 4.37 -10.54
C PRO A 352 2.67 4.12 -12.03
N LEU A 353 2.31 5.19 -12.73
CA LEU A 353 2.34 5.22 -14.18
C LEU A 353 3.79 5.16 -14.69
N SER A 354 3.98 4.50 -15.83
CA SER A 354 5.28 4.47 -16.50
C SER A 354 5.68 5.87 -16.98
N LYS A 355 6.91 6.27 -16.67
CA LYS A 355 7.46 7.56 -17.14
C LYS A 355 7.68 7.62 -18.65
N THR A 356 7.86 6.46 -19.29
CA THR A 356 8.11 6.35 -20.74
C THR A 356 6.84 6.07 -21.53
N ASN A 357 5.84 5.45 -20.92
CA ASN A 357 4.53 5.19 -21.49
C ASN A 357 3.43 5.49 -20.45
N PRO A 358 2.94 6.73 -20.33
CA PRO A 358 1.94 7.09 -19.31
C PRO A 358 0.61 6.33 -19.41
N GLU A 359 0.38 5.62 -20.52
CA GLU A 359 -0.81 4.77 -20.67
C GLU A 359 -0.67 3.40 -19.97
N ASP A 360 0.53 3.01 -19.55
CA ASP A 360 0.79 1.74 -18.82
C ASP A 360 1.31 2.02 -17.40
N VAL A 361 1.35 1.00 -16.57
CA VAL A 361 2.00 1.05 -15.25
C VAL A 361 3.53 0.97 -15.40
N ASP A 362 4.26 1.43 -14.40
CA ASP A 362 5.71 1.26 -14.37
C ASP A 362 6.08 -0.21 -14.07
N THR A 363 6.54 -0.91 -15.10
CA THR A 363 6.97 -2.32 -14.99
C THR A 363 8.27 -2.53 -14.22
N LYS A 364 8.92 -1.46 -13.77
CA LYS A 364 10.05 -1.54 -12.84
C LYS A 364 9.61 -1.51 -11.39
N ALA A 365 8.36 -1.11 -11.14
CA ALA A 365 7.74 -1.21 -9.84
C ALA A 365 7.30 -2.66 -9.55
N ASP A 366 6.82 -2.90 -8.33
CA ASP A 366 6.26 -4.18 -7.92
C ASP A 366 4.86 -4.36 -8.55
N ASP A 367 4.81 -4.86 -9.80
CA ASP A 367 3.59 -4.99 -10.61
C ASP A 367 2.99 -6.41 -10.64
N HIS A 368 3.60 -7.37 -9.95
CA HIS A 368 3.19 -8.79 -10.01
C HIS A 368 1.73 -9.03 -9.62
N ALA A 369 1.24 -8.38 -8.55
CA ALA A 369 -0.15 -8.51 -8.13
C ALA A 369 -1.12 -7.82 -9.10
N TYR A 370 -0.72 -6.70 -9.70
CA TYR A 370 -1.47 -6.05 -10.76
C TYR A 370 -1.55 -6.93 -12.01
N ASP A 371 -0.44 -7.53 -12.45
CA ASP A 371 -0.43 -8.37 -13.63
C ASP A 371 -1.30 -9.62 -13.45
N ALA A 372 -1.23 -10.29 -12.30
CA ALA A 372 -2.13 -11.40 -11.99
C ALA A 372 -3.61 -10.97 -12.04
N LEU A 373 -3.96 -9.81 -11.44
CA LEU A 373 -5.33 -9.28 -11.48
C LEU A 373 -5.75 -8.92 -12.91
N ARG A 374 -4.88 -8.28 -13.66
CA ARG A 374 -5.11 -7.93 -15.07
C ARG A 374 -5.42 -9.18 -15.92
N TYR A 375 -4.64 -10.24 -15.77
CA TYR A 375 -4.89 -11.52 -16.45
C TYR A 375 -6.27 -12.07 -16.11
N MET A 376 -6.65 -12.02 -14.83
CA MET A 376 -7.97 -12.47 -14.37
C MET A 376 -9.10 -11.65 -15.01
N CYS A 377 -8.98 -10.33 -15.02
CA CYS A 377 -9.99 -9.43 -15.61
C CYS A 377 -10.14 -9.61 -17.11
N MET A 378 -9.02 -9.77 -17.85
CA MET A 378 -9.03 -9.94 -19.31
C MET A 378 -9.64 -11.28 -19.74
N THR A 379 -9.41 -12.35 -19.01
CA THR A 379 -10.02 -13.65 -19.32
C THR A 379 -11.53 -13.59 -19.10
N ARG A 380 -11.98 -12.88 -18.10
CA ARG A 380 -13.40 -12.68 -17.83
C ARG A 380 -14.10 -11.87 -18.93
N ALA A 381 -13.49 -10.81 -19.43
CA ALA A 381 -14.06 -9.99 -20.51
C ALA A 381 -14.40 -10.84 -21.76
N ARG A 382 -13.56 -11.83 -22.06
CA ARG A 382 -13.82 -12.80 -23.14
C ARG A 382 -14.94 -13.79 -22.80
N GLY A 383 -15.06 -14.20 -21.53
CA GLY A 383 -16.08 -15.13 -21.04
C GLY A 383 -17.47 -14.53 -20.89
N HIS A 384 -17.59 -13.21 -20.83
CA HIS A 384 -18.85 -12.53 -20.54
C HIS A 384 -19.98 -12.85 -21.54
N LEU A 385 -19.66 -13.00 -22.83
CA LEU A 385 -20.63 -13.41 -23.86
C LEU A 385 -21.11 -14.85 -23.65
N THR A 386 -20.24 -15.73 -23.14
CA THR A 386 -20.56 -17.14 -22.89
C THR A 386 -21.37 -17.32 -21.61
N ILE A 387 -21.08 -16.55 -20.55
CA ILE A 387 -21.80 -16.60 -19.26
C ILE A 387 -23.22 -16.07 -19.42
N ASN A 388 -23.41 -14.91 -20.07
CA ASN A 388 -24.73 -14.40 -20.35
C ASN A 388 -25.56 -15.35 -21.21
N SER A 389 -24.94 -16.05 -22.18
CA SER A 389 -25.61 -17.07 -22.98
C SER A 389 -25.98 -18.31 -22.14
N MET A 390 -25.13 -18.72 -21.20
CA MET A 390 -25.43 -19.83 -20.26
C MET A 390 -26.47 -19.43 -19.24
N MET A 391 -26.40 -18.24 -18.65
CA MET A 391 -27.41 -17.75 -17.71
C MET A 391 -28.77 -17.54 -18.37
N ASN A 392 -28.81 -17.07 -19.63
CA ASN A 392 -30.05 -17.01 -20.41
C ASN A 392 -30.61 -18.39 -20.70
N LYS A 393 -29.78 -19.35 -21.08
CA LYS A 393 -30.20 -20.76 -21.21
C LYS A 393 -30.69 -21.37 -19.92
N MET A 394 -30.08 -21.05 -18.76
CA MET A 394 -30.57 -21.50 -17.45
C MET A 394 -31.86 -20.80 -17.03
N LYS A 395 -32.07 -19.54 -17.40
CA LYS A 395 -33.36 -18.83 -17.19
C LYS A 395 -34.47 -19.38 -18.09
N GLU A 396 -34.15 -19.78 -19.31
CA GLU A 396 -35.06 -20.41 -20.25
C GLU A 396 -35.42 -21.86 -19.87
N ALA A 397 -34.55 -22.53 -19.12
CA ALA A 397 -34.73 -23.90 -18.61
C ALA A 397 -35.54 -23.98 -17.30
N LYS A 398 -36.21 -22.91 -16.85
CA LYS A 398 -37.16 -23.02 -15.73
C LYS A 398 -38.30 -23.95 -16.13
N PRO A 399 -38.65 -24.99 -15.33
CA PRO A 399 -39.76 -25.86 -15.62
C PRO A 399 -41.04 -25.03 -15.74
N LYS A 400 -41.80 -25.28 -16.79
CA LYS A 400 -43.13 -24.71 -16.95
C LYS A 400 -43.97 -25.04 -15.72
N PRO A 401 -44.75 -24.11 -15.17
CA PRO A 401 -45.65 -24.42 -14.08
C PRO A 401 -46.55 -25.58 -14.45
N PHE A 402 -46.70 -26.55 -13.56
CA PHE A 402 -47.63 -27.69 -13.69
C PHE A 402 -49.01 -27.13 -13.93
N ASP A 403 -49.57 -27.44 -15.08
CA ASP A 403 -50.96 -27.09 -15.42
C ASP A 403 -51.87 -28.04 -14.60
N SER A 404 -52.50 -27.49 -13.57
CA SER A 404 -53.47 -28.24 -12.74
C SER A 404 -54.84 -28.09 -13.34
N THR A 405 -55.04 -28.72 -14.49
CA THR A 405 -56.40 -28.97 -15.02
C THR A 405 -56.58 -30.45 -15.20
N PHE A 406 -57.03 -31.08 -14.13
CA PHE A 406 -57.94 -32.27 -14.11
C PHE A 406 -58.79 -32.22 -12.85
#